data_6dea0b833d0e1fe303ed947fe2e02d48
#
_entry.id   6dea0b833d0e1fe303ed947fe2e02d48
#
_cell.length_a   1.000
_cell.length_b   1.000
_cell.length_c   1.000
_cell.angle_alpha   90.00
_cell.angle_beta   90.00
_cell.angle_gamma   90.00
#
_symmetry.space_group_name_H-M   'P 1'
#
loop_
_entity.id
_entity.type
_entity.pdbx_description
1 polymer ?
#
loop_
_entity_poly.entity_id
_entity_poly.type
_entity_poly.pdbx_seq_one_letter_code
_entity_poly.pdbx_strand_id
1 'polypeptide(L)'
;MRKRTSALSIPDPHKHTAATSASGGLSRRHFCQASAAGLMAGTIATGSLTSTALAAIVPGSGSGRGGIRGRRILLKGGVVLSLDPQVGDFEKADVLIEGSKIVEIRPNLSVSAVVIDASNMIVMPGFVDTHRHIWEGILRSILPNGLLSDYQRDITGAARAVYRPEDAYAGNLVSALGAINAGITTLLDWSHIGNSPKHTDAAIQGLRDAGIRAVYAYGSGHAGPQNQFPQDIRRLRTHYFSSDDQLLTLAMAAGINADHWAVAREVNAPITVHVNGTNQLLPVADAMGPDVTYIHCPNLSDTEWKMIADTGGNVSVACPIEMEMGHGVPPIQKALDYGIRPSLSADVETEIPSDFFAQMRAVFTLQRMQLLARQRAGEQNLPPLLTVREVIECATIEGAKDNRLDRKIGTLMPGKEADIVMLRMDRINVMPVNNVYGAIVLGMDTSNVDTVFIAGKLMKWKGELVGVDLRRIRRLVEQSRDYVVAQAGWPRTLLGGYLPGH
;
A
#
# COMPACT_ATOMS: atom_id res chain seq x y z
N MET A 1 -24.34 30.54 59.81
CA MET A 1 -24.86 29.20 59.57
C MET A 1 -23.84 28.40 58.78
N ARG A 2 -23.11 27.49 59.42
CA ARG A 2 -22.09 26.60 58.83
C ARG A 2 -22.80 25.39 58.22
N LYS A 3 -22.52 25.06 56.95
CA LYS A 3 -22.86 23.77 56.37
C LYS A 3 -21.57 22.94 56.17
N ARG A 4 -21.60 21.75 56.74
CA ARG A 4 -20.53 20.76 56.73
C ARG A 4 -20.43 20.11 55.30
N THR A 5 -19.23 19.99 54.82
CA THR A 5 -18.87 19.11 53.68
C THR A 5 -18.43 17.75 54.27
N SER A 6 -19.11 16.70 53.86
CA SER A 6 -18.71 15.31 54.15
C SER A 6 -17.77 14.80 53.07
N ALA A 7 -16.58 14.40 53.45
CA ALA A 7 -15.60 13.74 52.59
C ALA A 7 -15.94 12.24 52.48
N LEU A 8 -16.02 11.71 51.30
CA LEU A 8 -16.05 10.27 51.00
C LEU A 8 -14.62 9.73 50.96
N SER A 9 -14.35 8.79 51.87
CA SER A 9 -13.08 8.07 51.96
C SER A 9 -13.05 6.89 50.97
N ILE A 10 -11.94 6.76 50.22
CA ILE A 10 -11.60 5.64 49.34
C ILE A 10 -10.92 4.54 50.19
N PRO A 11 -11.26 3.24 50.04
CA PRO A 11 -10.62 2.18 50.80
C PRO A 11 -9.27 1.75 50.16
N ASP A 12 -8.31 1.47 51.04
CA ASP A 12 -6.96 0.95 50.81
C ASP A 12 -6.99 -0.57 50.43
N PRO A 13 -6.29 -1.04 49.36
CA PRO A 13 -6.38 -2.42 48.87
C PRO A 13 -5.34 -3.41 49.48
N HIS A 14 -4.72 -3.16 50.60
CA HIS A 14 -3.72 -4.08 51.18
C HIS A 14 -4.11 -4.63 52.58
N LYS A 15 -5.01 -5.67 52.60
CA LYS A 15 -5.04 -6.66 53.68
C LYS A 15 -5.42 -8.04 53.11
N HIS A 16 -4.42 -8.88 52.90
CA HIS A 16 -4.59 -10.31 52.68
C HIS A 16 -4.66 -11.06 54.02
N THR A 17 -5.75 -11.76 54.23
CA THR A 17 -5.86 -12.85 55.20
C THR A 17 -5.63 -14.18 54.51
N ALA A 18 -4.70 -14.97 55.03
CA ALA A 18 -4.34 -16.29 54.56
C ALA A 18 -5.45 -17.31 54.84
N ALA A 19 -5.86 -18.07 53.84
CA ALA A 19 -6.62 -19.31 53.98
C ALA A 19 -5.82 -20.43 53.31
N THR A 20 -5.40 -21.41 54.06
CA THR A 20 -4.74 -22.64 53.66
C THR A 20 -5.70 -23.56 52.92
N SER A 21 -5.39 -23.97 51.70
CA SER A 21 -5.98 -25.16 51.09
C SER A 21 -4.90 -25.97 50.36
N ALA A 22 -4.99 -27.27 50.53
CA ALA A 22 -4.03 -28.29 50.19
C ALA A 22 -3.72 -28.38 48.70
N SER A 23 -2.44 -28.48 48.35
CA SER A 23 -1.88 -28.70 47.03
C SER A 23 -1.94 -30.18 46.62
N GLY A 24 -2.70 -30.47 45.56
CA GLY A 24 -2.51 -31.68 44.78
C GLY A 24 -1.72 -31.31 43.52
N GLY A 25 -0.39 -31.43 43.56
CA GLY A 25 0.48 -31.14 42.43
C GLY A 25 0.47 -32.26 41.40
N LEU A 26 0.02 -31.94 40.18
CA LEU A 26 0.24 -32.78 39.01
C LEU A 26 1.59 -32.41 38.36
N SER A 27 2.51 -33.36 38.42
CA SER A 27 3.88 -33.28 37.90
C SER A 27 3.86 -33.18 36.37
N ARG A 28 4.73 -32.29 35.82
CA ARG A 28 4.99 -32.11 34.38
C ARG A 28 5.42 -33.37 33.60
N ARG A 29 5.58 -34.52 34.25
CA ARG A 29 5.99 -35.78 33.63
C ARG A 29 4.84 -36.63 33.06
N HIS A 30 3.58 -36.33 33.32
CA HIS A 30 2.43 -37.13 32.86
C HIS A 30 1.74 -36.56 31.60
N PHE A 31 2.21 -35.48 31.03
CA PHE A 31 1.64 -34.94 29.78
C PHE A 31 2.30 -35.51 28.50
N CYS A 32 3.40 -36.25 28.62
CA CYS A 32 4.12 -36.76 27.47
C CYS A 32 3.90 -38.28 27.17
N GLN A 33 2.98 -38.96 27.84
CA GLN A 33 2.80 -40.42 27.67
C GLN A 33 1.39 -40.85 27.18
N ALA A 34 0.52 -39.93 26.78
CA ALA A 34 -0.82 -40.29 26.28
C ALA A 34 -1.06 -39.92 24.80
N SER A 35 -0.06 -39.97 23.93
CA SER A 35 -0.22 -39.68 22.50
C SER A 35 0.54 -40.66 21.60
N ALA A 36 0.42 -41.94 21.87
CA ALA A 36 0.99 -42.98 21.03
C ALA A 36 0.02 -44.19 20.86
N ALA A 37 -1.13 -43.96 20.26
CA ALA A 37 -1.92 -45.04 19.60
C ALA A 37 -3.03 -44.37 18.78
N GLY A 38 -2.90 -44.31 17.46
CA GLY A 38 -3.96 -43.88 16.55
C GLY A 38 -3.51 -43.16 15.30
N LEU A 39 -2.39 -43.52 14.70
CA LEU A 39 -2.09 -43.12 13.32
C LEU A 39 -2.68 -44.14 12.35
N MET A 40 -3.90 -43.89 11.90
CA MET A 40 -4.37 -44.41 10.62
C MET A 40 -3.99 -43.43 9.53
N ALA A 41 -3.25 -43.92 8.55
CA ALA A 41 -2.69 -43.20 7.43
C ALA A 41 -3.81 -42.61 6.53
N GLY A 42 -4.13 -41.35 6.72
CA GLY A 42 -4.73 -40.56 5.68
C GLY A 42 -3.62 -39.82 4.93
N THR A 43 -3.25 -40.29 3.76
CA THR A 43 -2.36 -39.60 2.82
C THR A 43 -3.08 -38.31 2.39
N ILE A 44 -2.85 -37.22 3.11
CA ILE A 44 -3.11 -35.88 2.59
C ILE A 44 -2.05 -35.63 1.54
N ALA A 45 -2.43 -35.74 0.26
CA ALA A 45 -1.61 -35.29 -0.85
C ALA A 45 -1.46 -33.77 -0.74
N THR A 46 -0.45 -33.33 -0.01
CA THR A 46 0.01 -31.93 -0.07
C THR A 46 0.58 -31.72 -1.47
N GLY A 47 -0.22 -31.11 -2.35
CA GLY A 47 0.19 -30.71 -3.68
C GLY A 47 1.27 -29.63 -3.61
N SER A 48 2.46 -29.98 -3.13
CA SER A 48 3.62 -29.13 -3.28
C SER A 48 4.02 -29.15 -4.76
N LEU A 49 4.03 -27.98 -5.41
CA LEU A 49 4.71 -27.84 -6.71
C LEU A 49 6.10 -28.42 -6.57
N THR A 50 6.44 -29.39 -7.43
CA THR A 50 7.78 -29.92 -7.50
C THR A 50 8.76 -28.80 -7.86
N SER A 51 10.03 -28.92 -7.49
CA SER A 51 11.07 -27.93 -7.87
C SER A 51 11.08 -27.61 -9.36
N THR A 52 10.67 -28.58 -10.19
CA THR A 52 10.50 -28.44 -11.64
C THR A 52 9.33 -27.52 -12.01
N ALA A 53 8.21 -27.55 -11.29
CA ALA A 53 7.07 -26.69 -11.54
C ALA A 53 7.36 -25.23 -11.10
N LEU A 54 8.08 -25.04 -10.00
CA LEU A 54 8.53 -23.72 -9.55
C LEU A 54 9.54 -23.13 -10.54
N ALA A 55 10.53 -23.90 -11.02
CA ALA A 55 11.46 -23.52 -12.08
C ALA A 55 10.73 -23.15 -13.40
N ALA A 56 9.55 -23.73 -13.61
CA ALA A 56 8.70 -23.38 -14.74
C ALA A 56 7.98 -22.03 -14.58
N ILE A 57 7.82 -21.48 -13.37
CA ILE A 57 7.11 -20.21 -13.09
C ILE A 57 8.10 -19.06 -12.85
N VAL A 58 9.30 -19.35 -12.30
CA VAL A 58 10.31 -18.35 -11.95
C VAL A 58 11.26 -18.12 -13.13
N PRO A 59 11.40 -16.89 -13.67
CA PRO A 59 12.43 -16.57 -14.66
C PRO A 59 13.81 -16.58 -13.99
N GLY A 60 14.76 -17.41 -14.47
CA GLY A 60 16.16 -17.28 -14.08
C GLY A 60 16.96 -18.54 -13.84
N SER A 61 16.41 -19.76 -13.94
CA SER A 61 17.16 -21.01 -13.76
C SER A 61 17.53 -21.75 -15.07
N GLY A 62 17.49 -21.06 -16.19
CA GLY A 62 17.89 -21.66 -17.48
C GLY A 62 18.25 -20.60 -18.50
N SER A 63 19.39 -20.74 -19.13
CA SER A 63 19.91 -19.90 -20.24
C SER A 63 19.10 -20.10 -21.52
N GLY A 64 17.79 -19.75 -21.47
CA GLY A 64 16.92 -19.78 -22.64
C GLY A 64 16.17 -18.45 -22.75
N ARG A 65 16.39 -17.69 -23.82
CA ARG A 65 15.62 -16.52 -24.23
C ARG A 65 14.16 -16.87 -24.62
N GLY A 66 13.48 -17.72 -23.80
CA GLY A 66 12.06 -18.03 -23.93
C GLY A 66 11.28 -17.06 -23.07
N GLY A 67 10.78 -15.98 -23.66
CA GLY A 67 9.95 -14.97 -22.99
C GLY A 67 8.68 -15.59 -22.40
N ILE A 68 8.08 -14.90 -21.43
CA ILE A 68 6.84 -15.18 -20.71
C ILE A 68 5.62 -15.38 -21.66
N ARG A 69 5.76 -15.07 -22.96
CA ARG A 69 4.72 -15.24 -23.99
C ARG A 69 4.31 -16.72 -24.09
N GLY A 70 3.04 -17.00 -23.80
CA GLY A 70 2.43 -18.32 -23.97
C GLY A 70 2.43 -19.22 -22.74
N ARG A 71 2.95 -18.80 -21.58
CA ARG A 71 2.85 -19.60 -20.35
C ARG A 71 1.45 -19.44 -19.75
N ARG A 72 0.79 -20.58 -19.49
CA ARG A 72 -0.53 -20.65 -18.85
C ARG A 72 -0.40 -21.08 -17.40
N ILE A 73 -1.01 -20.32 -16.48
CA ILE A 73 -1.08 -20.59 -15.05
C ILE A 73 -2.56 -20.62 -14.67
N LEU A 74 -2.97 -21.68 -13.95
CA LEU A 74 -4.33 -21.82 -13.44
C LEU A 74 -4.29 -21.72 -11.92
N LEU A 75 -4.87 -20.63 -11.36
CA LEU A 75 -5.16 -20.50 -9.94
C LEU A 75 -6.47 -21.23 -9.69
N LYS A 76 -6.43 -22.37 -8.95
CA LYS A 76 -7.53 -23.32 -8.91
C LYS A 76 -8.23 -23.37 -7.57
N GLY A 77 -9.57 -23.18 -7.59
CA GLY A 77 -10.45 -23.51 -6.48
C GLY A 77 -10.46 -22.52 -5.32
N GLY A 78 -10.04 -21.27 -5.53
CA GLY A 78 -10.06 -20.19 -4.54
C GLY A 78 -11.42 -19.47 -4.44
N VAL A 79 -11.60 -18.70 -3.38
CA VAL A 79 -12.60 -17.62 -3.37
C VAL A 79 -12.08 -16.52 -4.30
N VAL A 80 -12.83 -16.13 -5.31
CA VAL A 80 -12.42 -15.12 -6.27
C VAL A 80 -13.23 -13.85 -6.08
N LEU A 81 -12.59 -12.79 -5.64
CA LEU A 81 -13.17 -11.46 -5.60
C LEU A 81 -12.69 -10.71 -6.85
N SER A 82 -13.53 -10.70 -7.87
CA SER A 82 -13.18 -9.98 -9.12
C SER A 82 -13.25 -8.46 -8.92
N LEU A 83 -14.11 -8.00 -8.05
CA LEU A 83 -14.48 -6.59 -7.83
C LEU A 83 -14.98 -5.92 -9.13
N ASP A 84 -15.35 -6.72 -10.11
CA ASP A 84 -15.89 -6.27 -11.40
C ASP A 84 -17.35 -6.68 -11.52
N PRO A 85 -18.30 -5.74 -11.73
CA PRO A 85 -19.72 -6.07 -11.75
C PRO A 85 -20.12 -6.94 -12.95
N GLN A 86 -19.33 -6.99 -14.05
CA GLN A 86 -19.60 -7.83 -15.19
C GLN A 86 -19.15 -9.28 -15.00
N VAL A 87 -18.11 -9.49 -14.16
CA VAL A 87 -17.58 -10.81 -13.85
C VAL A 87 -18.26 -11.41 -12.61
N GLY A 88 -18.48 -10.59 -11.58
CA GLY A 88 -18.99 -11.02 -10.28
C GLY A 88 -17.94 -11.65 -9.39
N ASP A 89 -18.32 -11.94 -8.15
CA ASP A 89 -17.46 -12.60 -7.16
C ASP A 89 -17.92 -14.04 -6.95
N PHE A 90 -16.99 -14.97 -6.65
CA PHE A 90 -17.27 -16.40 -6.55
C PHE A 90 -16.78 -16.97 -5.23
N GLU A 91 -17.61 -17.74 -4.55
CA GLU A 91 -17.19 -18.52 -3.37
C GLU A 91 -16.14 -19.61 -3.74
N LYS A 92 -16.18 -20.08 -5.00
CA LYS A 92 -15.19 -21.01 -5.54
C LYS A 92 -15.13 -20.90 -7.06
N ALA A 93 -13.98 -20.45 -7.54
CA ALA A 93 -13.70 -20.38 -8.98
C ALA A 93 -12.20 -20.56 -9.27
N ASP A 94 -11.90 -20.59 -10.55
CA ASP A 94 -10.56 -20.69 -11.08
C ASP A 94 -10.23 -19.43 -11.88
N VAL A 95 -8.96 -19.00 -11.87
CA VAL A 95 -8.46 -17.87 -12.66
C VAL A 95 -7.36 -18.38 -13.59
N LEU A 96 -7.55 -18.24 -14.89
CA LEU A 96 -6.56 -18.59 -15.91
C LEU A 96 -5.76 -17.36 -16.31
N ILE A 97 -4.45 -17.45 -16.18
CA ILE A 97 -3.48 -16.44 -16.61
C ILE A 97 -2.73 -16.99 -17.83
N GLU A 98 -2.56 -16.16 -18.86
CA GLU A 98 -1.71 -16.47 -20.03
C GLU A 98 -0.79 -15.28 -20.33
N GLY A 99 0.51 -15.48 -20.21
CA GLY A 99 1.49 -14.39 -20.29
C GLY A 99 1.27 -13.37 -19.18
N SER A 100 0.96 -12.12 -19.54
CA SER A 100 0.66 -11.06 -18.60
C SER A 100 -0.82 -10.88 -18.27
N LYS A 101 -1.72 -11.61 -18.96
CA LYS A 101 -3.15 -11.33 -18.94
C LYS A 101 -3.98 -12.38 -18.22
N ILE A 102 -5.05 -11.93 -17.59
CA ILE A 102 -6.17 -12.78 -17.19
C ILE A 102 -6.94 -13.16 -18.46
N VAL A 103 -7.17 -14.46 -18.65
CA VAL A 103 -7.85 -14.98 -19.86
C VAL A 103 -9.28 -15.40 -19.54
N GLU A 104 -9.48 -16.07 -18.41
CA GLU A 104 -10.77 -16.64 -18.04
C GLU A 104 -10.94 -16.73 -16.53
N ILE A 105 -12.15 -16.47 -16.05
CA ILE A 105 -12.53 -16.60 -14.64
C ILE A 105 -13.88 -17.32 -14.61
N ARG A 106 -13.92 -18.54 -14.09
CA ARG A 106 -15.14 -19.31 -13.82
C ARG A 106 -14.87 -20.56 -13.01
N PRO A 107 -15.88 -21.18 -12.42
CA PRO A 107 -15.75 -22.48 -11.77
C PRO A 107 -15.33 -23.58 -12.73
N ASN A 108 -14.55 -24.56 -12.20
CA ASN A 108 -14.26 -25.85 -12.84
C ASN A 108 -13.57 -25.75 -14.21
N LEU A 109 -12.57 -24.87 -14.34
CA LEU A 109 -11.73 -24.84 -15.56
C LEU A 109 -10.93 -26.12 -15.70
N SER A 110 -10.97 -26.68 -16.91
CA SER A 110 -10.17 -27.85 -17.30
C SER A 110 -9.31 -27.46 -18.50
N VAL A 111 -8.07 -27.07 -18.22
CA VAL A 111 -7.15 -26.55 -19.25
C VAL A 111 -5.73 -27.07 -18.96
N SER A 112 -4.92 -27.20 -20.02
CA SER A 112 -3.50 -27.49 -19.88
C SER A 112 -2.77 -26.23 -19.43
N ALA A 113 -2.35 -26.18 -18.17
CA ALA A 113 -1.66 -25.07 -17.52
C ALA A 113 -0.84 -25.55 -16.32
N VAL A 114 0.07 -24.71 -15.82
CA VAL A 114 0.67 -24.92 -14.50
C VAL A 114 -0.39 -24.62 -13.46
N VAL A 115 -0.76 -25.60 -12.63
CA VAL A 115 -1.80 -25.44 -11.62
C VAL A 115 -1.20 -24.96 -10.31
N ILE A 116 -1.73 -23.87 -9.78
CA ILE A 116 -1.50 -23.37 -8.41
C ILE A 116 -2.79 -23.61 -7.63
N ASP A 117 -2.68 -24.40 -6.56
CA ASP A 117 -3.78 -24.64 -5.65
C ASP A 117 -4.10 -23.36 -4.87
N ALA A 118 -5.29 -22.81 -5.08
CA ALA A 118 -5.84 -21.63 -4.39
C ALA A 118 -6.87 -22.02 -3.31
N SER A 119 -7.00 -23.30 -2.98
CA SER A 119 -7.87 -23.73 -1.88
C SER A 119 -7.51 -23.00 -0.58
N ASN A 120 -8.51 -22.57 0.19
CA ASN A 120 -8.34 -21.75 1.38
C ASN A 120 -7.64 -20.38 1.15
N MET A 121 -7.69 -19.87 -0.08
CA MET A 121 -7.18 -18.55 -0.42
C MET A 121 -8.26 -17.69 -1.06
N ILE A 122 -8.11 -16.38 -0.84
CA ILE A 122 -8.83 -15.36 -1.60
C ILE A 122 -7.92 -14.95 -2.75
N VAL A 123 -8.45 -14.96 -3.97
CA VAL A 123 -7.79 -14.46 -5.19
C VAL A 123 -8.45 -13.15 -5.55
N MET A 124 -7.73 -12.04 -5.51
CA MET A 124 -8.28 -10.71 -5.76
C MET A 124 -7.28 -9.81 -6.48
N PRO A 125 -7.70 -8.64 -7.02
CA PRO A 125 -6.76 -7.65 -7.54
C PRO A 125 -5.75 -7.26 -6.48
N GLY A 126 -4.49 -7.04 -6.85
CA GLY A 126 -3.51 -6.47 -5.96
C GLY A 126 -3.87 -5.05 -5.54
N PHE A 127 -3.40 -4.63 -4.36
CA PHE A 127 -3.63 -3.29 -3.87
C PHE A 127 -2.92 -2.25 -4.74
N VAL A 128 -3.53 -1.07 -4.85
CA VAL A 128 -3.04 0.08 -5.63
C VAL A 128 -2.84 1.26 -4.70
N ASP A 129 -1.59 1.62 -4.48
CA ASP A 129 -1.16 2.74 -3.65
C ASP A 129 -1.03 4.01 -4.51
N THR A 130 -1.81 5.03 -4.22
CA THR A 130 -1.94 6.21 -5.09
C THR A 130 -1.06 7.39 -4.68
N HIS A 131 -0.30 7.25 -3.59
CA HIS A 131 0.64 8.26 -3.15
C HIS A 131 1.63 7.68 -2.16
N ARG A 132 2.92 7.75 -2.50
CA ARG A 132 4.01 7.30 -1.64
C ARG A 132 5.33 8.00 -1.99
N HIS A 133 6.15 8.26 -0.97
CA HIS A 133 7.51 8.79 -1.10
C HIS A 133 8.53 7.67 -0.93
N ILE A 134 8.70 6.81 -1.95
CA ILE A 134 9.44 5.56 -1.80
C ILE A 134 10.96 5.70 -1.66
N TRP A 135 11.54 6.85 -2.03
CA TRP A 135 12.95 7.13 -1.79
C TRP A 135 13.32 7.09 -0.30
N GLU A 136 12.35 7.26 0.57
CA GLU A 136 12.48 7.25 2.02
C GLU A 136 12.65 5.84 2.61
N GLY A 137 12.57 4.79 1.81
CA GLY A 137 12.65 3.42 2.28
C GLY A 137 13.91 3.06 3.09
N ILE A 138 15.01 3.81 2.95
CA ILE A 138 16.20 3.67 3.80
C ILE A 138 16.06 4.36 5.17
N LEU A 139 15.02 5.19 5.37
CA LEU A 139 14.74 5.97 6.58
C LEU A 139 13.51 5.47 7.33
N ARG A 140 13.11 4.22 7.14
CA ARG A 140 11.93 3.61 7.80
C ARG A 140 11.96 3.80 9.30
N SER A 141 10.82 4.26 9.85
CA SER A 141 10.63 4.48 11.29
C SER A 141 11.65 5.41 11.94
N ILE A 142 12.22 6.35 11.17
CA ILE A 142 13.21 7.30 11.69
C ILE A 142 12.55 8.47 12.43
N LEU A 143 11.28 8.72 12.14
CA LEU A 143 10.50 9.84 12.69
C LEU A 143 9.21 9.35 13.39
N PRO A 144 9.31 8.45 14.40
CA PRO A 144 8.14 7.72 14.92
C PRO A 144 7.14 8.59 15.69
N ASN A 145 7.49 9.81 16.05
CA ASN A 145 6.63 10.76 16.77
C ASN A 145 6.53 12.10 16.02
N GLY A 146 6.89 12.14 14.74
CA GLY A 146 7.01 13.37 13.98
C GLY A 146 5.67 13.99 13.62
N LEU A 147 5.66 15.31 13.56
CA LEU A 147 4.58 16.07 12.93
C LEU A 147 5.01 16.50 11.52
N LEU A 148 4.08 17.00 10.73
CA LEU A 148 4.35 17.48 9.38
C LEU A 148 5.50 18.53 9.34
N SER A 149 5.59 19.40 10.34
CA SER A 149 6.69 20.36 10.48
C SER A 149 8.04 19.70 10.69
N ASP A 150 8.08 18.60 11.45
CA ASP A 150 9.32 17.82 11.70
C ASP A 150 9.73 17.07 10.44
N TYR A 151 8.79 16.45 9.74
CA TYR A 151 9.03 15.83 8.44
C TYR A 151 9.60 16.85 7.42
N GLN A 152 9.00 18.04 7.36
CA GLN A 152 9.49 19.09 6.45
C GLN A 152 10.90 19.56 6.79
N ARG A 153 11.22 19.71 8.08
CA ARG A 153 12.55 20.15 8.55
C ARG A 153 13.60 19.06 8.32
N ASP A 154 13.30 17.85 8.75
CA ASP A 154 14.31 16.79 8.89
C ASP A 154 14.40 15.92 7.64
N ILE A 155 13.28 15.48 7.08
CA ILE A 155 13.30 14.57 5.93
C ILE A 155 13.46 15.36 4.63
N THR A 156 12.54 16.27 4.32
CA THR A 156 12.60 17.00 3.06
C THR A 156 13.60 18.17 3.07
N GLY A 157 13.89 18.72 4.25
CA GLY A 157 14.90 19.77 4.43
C GLY A 157 16.32 19.20 4.53
N ALA A 158 16.60 18.42 5.56
CA ALA A 158 17.97 17.96 5.86
C ALA A 158 18.36 16.68 5.10
N ALA A 159 17.62 15.58 5.25
CA ALA A 159 18.01 14.29 4.64
C ALA A 159 18.04 14.37 3.11
N ARG A 160 16.98 14.87 2.47
CA ARG A 160 16.89 14.98 1.01
C ARG A 160 18.07 15.72 0.39
N ALA A 161 18.59 16.74 1.07
CA ALA A 161 19.71 17.56 0.58
C ALA A 161 21.02 16.77 0.43
N VAL A 162 21.20 15.72 1.23
CA VAL A 162 22.45 14.94 1.28
C VAL A 162 22.37 13.59 0.57
N TYR A 163 21.20 13.22 0.05
CA TYR A 163 21.03 12.00 -0.72
C TYR A 163 21.91 12.01 -1.95
N ARG A 164 22.56 10.87 -2.22
CA ARG A 164 23.25 10.58 -3.48
C ARG A 164 22.31 9.80 -4.42
N PRO A 165 22.61 9.71 -5.72
CA PRO A 165 21.83 8.86 -6.63
C PRO A 165 21.68 7.40 -6.16
N GLU A 166 22.75 6.80 -5.62
CA GLU A 166 22.70 5.43 -5.09
C GLU A 166 21.80 5.27 -3.88
N ASP A 167 21.61 6.32 -3.09
CA ASP A 167 20.71 6.30 -1.92
C ASP A 167 19.24 6.37 -2.37
N ALA A 168 18.93 7.16 -3.42
CA ALA A 168 17.63 7.18 -4.08
C ALA A 168 17.30 5.81 -4.70
N TYR A 169 18.27 5.17 -5.37
CA TYR A 169 18.12 3.80 -5.87
C TYR A 169 17.79 2.81 -4.74
N ALA A 170 18.54 2.84 -3.64
CA ALA A 170 18.38 1.93 -2.53
C ALA A 170 17.00 2.09 -1.85
N GLY A 171 16.59 3.35 -1.63
CA GLY A 171 15.27 3.70 -1.07
C GLY A 171 14.12 3.18 -1.94
N ASN A 172 14.15 3.52 -3.23
CA ASN A 172 13.12 3.08 -4.18
C ASN A 172 13.06 1.54 -4.30
N LEU A 173 14.20 0.87 -4.35
CA LEU A 173 14.26 -0.58 -4.46
C LEU A 173 13.65 -1.27 -3.23
N VAL A 174 14.07 -0.90 -2.01
CA VAL A 174 13.59 -1.57 -0.79
C VAL A 174 12.13 -1.25 -0.49
N SER A 175 11.68 -0.03 -0.78
CA SER A 175 10.30 0.38 -0.63
C SER A 175 9.37 -0.40 -1.57
N ALA A 176 9.73 -0.48 -2.85
CA ALA A 176 8.99 -1.25 -3.85
C ALA A 176 8.93 -2.76 -3.51
N LEU A 177 10.03 -3.35 -3.04
CA LEU A 177 10.04 -4.74 -2.56
C LEU A 177 9.15 -4.93 -1.32
N GLY A 178 9.14 -3.96 -0.40
CA GLY A 178 8.25 -3.93 0.76
C GLY A 178 6.78 -3.88 0.36
N ALA A 179 6.45 -3.04 -0.63
CA ALA A 179 5.10 -2.93 -1.18
C ALA A 179 4.64 -4.28 -1.80
N ILE A 180 5.47 -4.91 -2.64
CA ILE A 180 5.17 -6.24 -3.21
C ILE A 180 4.94 -7.26 -2.09
N ASN A 181 5.80 -7.26 -1.07
CA ASN A 181 5.69 -8.18 0.07
C ASN A 181 4.36 -8.00 0.82
N ALA A 182 3.81 -6.79 0.86
CA ALA A 182 2.54 -6.45 1.49
C ALA A 182 1.31 -6.61 0.59
N GLY A 183 1.47 -7.09 -0.67
CA GLY A 183 0.35 -7.29 -1.61
C GLY A 183 -0.01 -6.09 -2.47
N ILE A 184 0.79 -5.02 -2.40
CA ILE A 184 0.66 -3.86 -3.29
C ILE A 184 1.32 -4.22 -4.62
N THR A 185 0.54 -4.28 -5.69
CA THR A 185 1.03 -4.60 -7.04
C THR A 185 1.35 -3.36 -7.86
N THR A 186 0.74 -2.24 -7.48
CA THR A 186 0.91 -0.95 -8.15
C THR A 186 1.07 0.15 -7.12
N LEU A 187 2.03 1.06 -7.35
CA LEU A 187 2.18 2.26 -6.52
C LEU A 187 2.43 3.50 -7.38
N LEU A 188 2.09 4.67 -6.83
CA LEU A 188 2.55 5.95 -7.33
C LEU A 188 3.71 6.43 -6.46
N ASP A 189 4.90 6.56 -7.09
CA ASP A 189 6.08 7.17 -6.46
C ASP A 189 6.02 8.70 -6.63
N TRP A 190 5.56 9.41 -5.62
CA TRP A 190 5.64 10.87 -5.56
C TRP A 190 7.08 11.29 -5.26
N SER A 191 7.90 11.32 -6.32
CA SER A 191 9.36 11.31 -6.27
C SER A 191 9.93 12.72 -6.14
N HIS A 192 9.91 13.29 -4.93
CA HIS A 192 10.54 14.59 -4.66
C HIS A 192 12.03 14.49 -4.28
N ILE A 193 12.74 13.56 -4.91
CA ILE A 193 14.19 13.35 -4.80
C ILE A 193 14.92 13.77 -6.10
N GLY A 194 14.28 14.54 -6.96
CA GLY A 194 14.83 15.04 -8.22
C GLY A 194 15.93 16.09 -8.04
N ASN A 195 16.89 15.88 -7.13
CA ASN A 195 18.02 16.78 -6.87
C ASN A 195 18.88 16.99 -8.13
N SER A 196 18.92 16.02 -9.02
CA SER A 196 19.54 16.08 -10.36
C SER A 196 18.97 14.98 -11.25
N PRO A 197 19.17 15.02 -12.58
CA PRO A 197 18.82 13.93 -13.48
C PRO A 197 19.36 12.55 -13.07
N LYS A 198 20.56 12.50 -12.45
CA LYS A 198 21.13 11.22 -11.95
C LYS A 198 20.32 10.62 -10.80
N HIS A 199 19.75 11.44 -9.90
CA HIS A 199 18.87 10.97 -8.83
C HIS A 199 17.58 10.39 -9.40
N THR A 200 16.97 11.09 -10.35
CA THR A 200 15.77 10.65 -11.06
C THR A 200 16.01 9.32 -11.79
N ASP A 201 17.11 9.20 -12.53
CA ASP A 201 17.48 7.97 -13.24
C ASP A 201 17.70 6.80 -12.28
N ALA A 202 18.34 7.04 -11.13
CA ALA A 202 18.59 6.03 -10.09
C ALA A 202 17.29 5.58 -9.41
N ALA A 203 16.38 6.50 -9.10
CA ALA A 203 15.07 6.21 -8.54
C ALA A 203 14.24 5.31 -9.49
N ILE A 204 14.19 5.67 -10.79
CA ILE A 204 13.51 4.86 -11.81
C ILE A 204 14.13 3.47 -11.93
N GLN A 205 15.47 3.37 -11.85
CA GLN A 205 16.17 2.08 -11.91
C GLN A 205 15.82 1.21 -10.70
N GLY A 206 15.68 1.77 -9.50
CA GLY A 206 15.21 1.05 -8.31
C GLY A 206 13.84 0.40 -8.50
N LEU A 207 12.88 1.13 -9.09
CA LEU A 207 11.56 0.60 -9.46
C LEU A 207 11.64 -0.52 -10.50
N ARG A 208 12.47 -0.35 -11.53
CA ARG A 208 12.69 -1.36 -12.59
C ARG A 208 13.24 -2.66 -12.01
N ASP A 209 14.24 -2.56 -11.15
CA ASP A 209 14.90 -3.72 -10.55
C ASP A 209 13.99 -4.44 -9.55
N ALA A 210 13.09 -3.73 -8.86
CA ALA A 210 12.06 -4.32 -8.02
C ALA A 210 11.01 -5.09 -8.85
N GLY A 211 10.73 -4.63 -10.08
CA GLY A 211 9.75 -5.24 -10.98
C GLY A 211 8.30 -4.98 -10.59
N ILE A 212 8.03 -3.96 -9.80
CA ILE A 212 6.69 -3.49 -9.45
C ILE A 212 6.08 -2.69 -10.61
N ARG A 213 4.74 -2.70 -10.72
CA ARG A 213 4.07 -1.70 -11.55
C ARG A 213 4.07 -0.37 -10.80
N ALA A 214 4.46 0.72 -11.47
CA ALA A 214 4.47 2.02 -10.83
C ALA A 214 4.14 3.17 -11.77
N VAL A 215 3.56 4.22 -11.19
CA VAL A 215 3.48 5.55 -11.78
C VAL A 215 4.61 6.37 -11.15
N TYR A 216 5.65 6.69 -11.93
CA TYR A 216 6.71 7.56 -11.49
C TYR A 216 6.25 9.02 -11.61
N ALA A 217 5.87 9.62 -10.50
CA ALA A 217 5.47 11.02 -10.46
C ALA A 217 6.70 11.90 -10.22
N TYR A 218 7.21 12.50 -11.31
CA TYR A 218 8.40 13.35 -11.28
C TYR A 218 8.16 14.62 -10.48
N GLY A 219 8.90 14.81 -9.40
CA GLY A 219 8.80 15.94 -8.49
C GLY A 219 10.11 16.69 -8.30
N SER A 220 10.01 17.92 -7.78
CA SER A 220 11.16 18.75 -7.45
C SER A 220 11.95 18.14 -6.29
N GLY A 221 13.26 18.04 -6.44
CA GLY A 221 14.17 17.68 -5.36
C GLY A 221 14.59 18.89 -4.51
N HIS A 222 15.71 18.72 -3.79
CA HIS A 222 16.35 19.83 -3.09
C HIS A 222 16.75 20.94 -4.07
N ALA A 223 16.56 22.19 -3.67
CA ALA A 223 16.90 23.34 -4.49
C ALA A 223 18.41 23.43 -4.73
N GLY A 224 18.80 23.54 -5.99
CA GLY A 224 20.20 23.63 -6.37
C GLY A 224 20.38 23.69 -7.90
N PRO A 225 21.61 23.99 -8.38
CA PRO A 225 21.85 24.22 -9.81
C PRO A 225 21.67 22.99 -10.69
N GLN A 226 21.63 21.80 -10.10
CA GLN A 226 21.43 20.55 -10.83
C GLN A 226 19.95 20.11 -10.87
N ASN A 227 19.08 20.74 -10.11
CA ASN A 227 17.64 20.47 -10.14
C ASN A 227 17.04 21.06 -11.41
N GLN A 228 16.48 20.21 -12.27
CA GLN A 228 15.93 20.58 -13.58
C GLN A 228 14.38 20.47 -13.62
N PHE A 229 13.72 20.43 -12.44
CA PHE A 229 12.27 20.43 -12.37
C PHE A 229 11.70 21.80 -12.80
N PRO A 230 10.59 21.85 -13.55
CA PRO A 230 9.82 20.74 -14.11
C PRO A 230 10.31 20.27 -15.49
N GLN A 231 11.32 20.91 -16.10
CA GLN A 231 11.66 20.79 -17.50
C GLN A 231 12.20 19.40 -17.90
N ASP A 232 12.90 18.70 -16.99
CA ASP A 232 13.46 17.38 -17.26
C ASP A 232 12.41 16.29 -17.52
N ILE A 233 11.12 16.55 -17.24
CA ILE A 233 10.04 15.61 -17.53
C ILE A 233 9.98 15.24 -19.01
N ARG A 234 10.39 16.17 -19.92
CA ARG A 234 10.47 15.91 -21.38
C ARG A 234 11.52 14.85 -21.71
N ARG A 235 12.70 14.91 -21.04
CA ARG A 235 13.74 13.87 -21.17
C ARG A 235 13.20 12.54 -20.66
N LEU A 236 12.55 12.54 -19.48
CA LEU A 236 12.00 11.32 -18.89
C LEU A 236 10.94 10.69 -19.80
N ARG A 237 10.03 11.48 -20.35
CA ARG A 237 9.00 11.01 -21.30
C ARG A 237 9.64 10.31 -22.50
N THR A 238 10.65 10.92 -23.07
CA THR A 238 11.32 10.37 -24.28
C THR A 238 12.17 9.14 -23.94
N HIS A 239 12.92 9.18 -22.84
CA HIS A 239 13.94 8.17 -22.57
C HIS A 239 13.39 6.93 -21.83
N TYR A 240 12.50 7.13 -20.87
CA TYR A 240 11.99 6.05 -20.00
C TYR A 240 10.53 5.69 -20.25
N PHE A 241 9.71 6.64 -20.67
CA PHE A 241 8.26 6.54 -20.69
C PHE A 241 7.67 6.85 -22.07
N SER A 242 8.34 6.41 -23.14
CA SER A 242 7.89 6.59 -24.54
C SER A 242 6.60 5.82 -24.87
N SER A 243 6.20 4.88 -24.03
CA SER A 243 4.95 4.11 -24.12
C SER A 243 4.28 4.03 -22.75
N ASP A 244 2.96 4.11 -22.72
CA ASP A 244 2.16 3.83 -21.53
C ASP A 244 1.78 2.32 -21.43
N ASP A 245 2.18 1.50 -22.41
CA ASP A 245 2.00 0.05 -22.38
C ASP A 245 3.24 -0.68 -21.82
N GLN A 246 3.63 -0.31 -20.60
CA GLN A 246 4.73 -0.88 -19.85
C GLN A 246 4.42 -0.87 -18.34
N LEU A 247 5.28 -1.48 -17.51
CA LEU A 247 5.07 -1.51 -16.05
C LEU A 247 5.18 -0.14 -15.40
N LEU A 248 6.13 0.68 -15.88
CA LEU A 248 6.33 2.02 -15.33
C LEU A 248 5.73 3.06 -16.26
N THR A 249 4.91 3.95 -15.72
CA THR A 249 4.32 5.10 -16.43
C THR A 249 4.73 6.40 -15.76
N LEU A 250 4.48 7.53 -16.42
CA LEU A 250 4.91 8.85 -15.97
C LEU A 250 3.73 9.68 -15.48
N ALA A 251 3.94 10.39 -14.37
CA ALA A 251 3.10 11.50 -13.92
C ALA A 251 3.99 12.68 -13.49
N MET A 252 3.40 13.81 -13.16
CA MET A 252 4.09 14.92 -12.51
C MET A 252 3.62 15.07 -11.07
N ALA A 253 4.55 15.01 -10.13
CA ALA A 253 4.38 15.41 -8.74
C ALA A 253 4.56 16.93 -8.64
N ALA A 254 3.47 17.65 -8.82
CA ALA A 254 3.49 19.10 -8.95
C ALA A 254 3.14 19.83 -7.64
N GLY A 255 3.58 21.08 -7.52
CA GLY A 255 2.94 22.03 -6.62
C GLY A 255 1.61 22.56 -7.21
N ILE A 256 0.87 23.33 -6.44
CA ILE A 256 -0.32 24.06 -6.91
C ILE A 256 0.16 25.22 -7.79
N ASN A 257 0.44 24.92 -9.05
CA ASN A 257 1.07 25.86 -9.99
C ASN A 257 0.65 25.51 -11.43
N ALA A 258 -0.10 26.41 -12.08
CA ALA A 258 -0.64 26.21 -13.42
C ALA A 258 0.45 26.02 -14.50
N ASP A 259 1.61 26.69 -14.36
CA ASP A 259 2.71 26.55 -15.34
C ASP A 259 3.34 25.14 -15.25
N HIS A 260 3.51 24.59 -14.05
CA HIS A 260 3.95 23.20 -13.89
C HIS A 260 2.95 22.22 -14.50
N TRP A 261 1.65 22.47 -14.31
CA TRP A 261 0.59 21.62 -14.86
C TRP A 261 0.56 21.68 -16.41
N ALA A 262 0.82 22.87 -16.97
CA ALA A 262 0.96 23.01 -18.42
C ALA A 262 2.11 22.17 -18.96
N VAL A 263 3.28 22.20 -18.31
CA VAL A 263 4.44 21.38 -18.68
C VAL A 263 4.14 19.88 -18.60
N ALA A 264 3.38 19.42 -17.59
CA ALA A 264 2.94 18.03 -17.49
C ALA A 264 2.08 17.62 -18.68
N ARG A 265 1.12 18.48 -19.06
CA ARG A 265 0.20 18.24 -20.18
C ARG A 265 0.89 18.24 -21.55
N GLU A 266 1.95 19.04 -21.75
CA GLU A 266 2.76 19.01 -22.96
C GLU A 266 3.32 17.59 -23.27
N VAL A 267 3.63 16.82 -22.21
CA VAL A 267 4.15 15.45 -22.34
C VAL A 267 3.09 14.38 -22.06
N ASN A 268 1.83 14.77 -21.98
CA ASN A 268 0.71 13.88 -21.66
C ASN A 268 0.95 13.08 -20.34
N ALA A 269 1.43 13.77 -19.29
CA ALA A 269 1.62 13.21 -17.96
C ALA A 269 0.47 13.66 -17.05
N PRO A 270 -0.24 12.73 -16.36
CA PRO A 270 -1.16 13.08 -15.28
C PRO A 270 -0.46 13.86 -14.17
N ILE A 271 -1.24 14.59 -13.40
CA ILE A 271 -0.76 15.47 -12.34
C ILE A 271 -1.20 14.93 -10.98
N THR A 272 -0.33 14.96 -10.01
CA THR A 272 -0.65 14.66 -8.61
C THR A 272 -0.11 15.79 -7.72
N VAL A 273 -0.93 16.27 -6.78
CA VAL A 273 -0.63 17.49 -6.03
C VAL A 273 -1.06 17.38 -4.56
N HIS A 274 -0.14 17.75 -3.63
CA HIS A 274 -0.50 17.90 -2.22
C HIS A 274 -1.37 19.12 -1.99
N VAL A 275 -2.46 18.95 -1.25
CA VAL A 275 -3.40 20.02 -0.88
C VAL A 275 -3.72 19.89 0.61
N ASN A 276 -3.16 20.78 1.43
CA ASN A 276 -3.27 20.71 2.89
C ASN A 276 -4.01 21.90 3.52
N GLY A 277 -4.24 22.97 2.76
CA GLY A 277 -4.84 24.21 3.25
C GLY A 277 -6.11 24.60 2.52
N THR A 278 -6.82 25.58 3.07
CA THR A 278 -8.04 26.15 2.52
C THR A 278 -7.71 27.18 1.43
N ASN A 279 -8.54 27.24 0.39
CA ASN A 279 -8.45 28.18 -0.73
C ASN A 279 -7.15 28.06 -1.56
N GLN A 280 -6.45 26.94 -1.47
CA GLN A 280 -5.22 26.71 -2.22
C GLN A 280 -5.47 26.45 -3.71
N LEU A 281 -6.63 25.90 -4.08
CA LEU A 281 -6.98 25.57 -5.47
C LEU A 281 -7.56 26.75 -6.26
N LEU A 282 -8.02 27.82 -5.59
CA LEU A 282 -8.63 28.95 -6.27
C LEU A 282 -7.71 29.62 -7.33
N PRO A 283 -6.39 29.76 -7.09
CA PRO A 283 -5.49 30.37 -8.09
C PRO A 283 -5.28 29.52 -9.36
N VAL A 284 -5.61 28.23 -9.31
CA VAL A 284 -5.42 27.28 -10.43
C VAL A 284 -6.75 26.73 -10.96
N ALA A 285 -7.86 27.37 -10.62
CA ALA A 285 -9.22 26.91 -10.98
C ALA A 285 -9.38 26.58 -12.46
N ASP A 286 -8.89 27.45 -13.35
CA ASP A 286 -8.97 27.26 -14.80
C ASP A 286 -8.06 26.13 -15.33
N ALA A 287 -7.11 25.69 -14.53
CA ALA A 287 -6.19 24.60 -14.88
C ALA A 287 -6.62 23.26 -14.28
N MET A 288 -7.65 23.21 -13.44
CA MET A 288 -8.17 21.96 -12.87
C MET A 288 -8.77 21.07 -13.94
N GLY A 289 -8.70 19.74 -13.76
CA GLY A 289 -9.21 18.79 -14.74
C GLY A 289 -9.22 17.36 -14.27
N PRO A 290 -9.76 16.45 -15.08
CA PRO A 290 -9.86 15.03 -14.72
C PRO A 290 -8.50 14.33 -14.69
N ASP A 291 -7.43 14.98 -15.16
CA ASP A 291 -6.05 14.50 -15.13
C ASP A 291 -5.30 14.83 -13.84
N VAL A 292 -5.98 15.42 -12.85
CA VAL A 292 -5.39 15.83 -11.56
C VAL A 292 -5.89 14.95 -10.43
N THR A 293 -4.96 14.43 -9.60
CA THR A 293 -5.25 13.75 -8.33
C THR A 293 -4.77 14.63 -7.18
N TYR A 294 -5.70 14.97 -6.29
CA TYR A 294 -5.48 15.82 -5.11
C TYR A 294 -5.21 14.93 -3.90
N ILE A 295 -4.11 15.18 -3.18
CA ILE A 295 -3.66 14.35 -2.07
C ILE A 295 -3.98 15.04 -0.75
N HIS A 296 -4.45 14.27 0.23
CA HIS A 296 -4.87 14.65 1.58
C HIS A 296 -6.16 15.45 1.65
N CYS A 297 -6.18 16.67 1.18
CA CYS A 297 -7.36 17.56 1.14
C CYS A 297 -8.07 17.80 2.50
N PRO A 298 -7.40 17.86 3.67
CA PRO A 298 -8.08 17.82 4.97
C PRO A 298 -8.87 19.09 5.28
N ASN A 299 -8.51 20.24 4.70
CA ASN A 299 -9.00 21.56 5.06
C ASN A 299 -9.60 22.35 3.89
N LEU A 300 -10.02 21.68 2.83
CA LEU A 300 -10.63 22.33 1.66
C LEU A 300 -11.99 22.93 2.00
N SER A 301 -12.27 24.10 1.41
CA SER A 301 -13.60 24.73 1.43
C SER A 301 -14.60 23.96 0.57
N ASP A 302 -15.89 24.16 0.82
CA ASP A 302 -16.97 23.59 0.01
C ASP A 302 -16.86 23.99 -1.47
N THR A 303 -16.37 25.18 -1.74
CA THR A 303 -16.12 25.68 -3.11
C THR A 303 -15.05 24.83 -3.78
N GLU A 304 -13.93 24.54 -3.12
CA GLU A 304 -12.85 23.72 -3.68
C GLU A 304 -13.29 22.28 -3.90
N TRP A 305 -14.04 21.71 -2.97
CA TRP A 305 -14.63 20.37 -3.15
C TRP A 305 -15.53 20.29 -4.37
N LYS A 306 -16.37 21.33 -4.54
CA LYS A 306 -17.22 21.44 -5.72
C LYS A 306 -16.39 21.56 -7.01
N MET A 307 -15.31 22.33 -7.01
CA MET A 307 -14.41 22.48 -8.16
C MET A 307 -13.76 21.14 -8.53
N ILE A 308 -13.28 20.36 -7.56
CA ILE A 308 -12.73 19.02 -7.81
C ILE A 308 -13.78 18.12 -8.46
N ALA A 309 -15.00 18.08 -7.90
CA ALA A 309 -16.10 17.27 -8.42
C ALA A 309 -16.51 17.69 -9.84
N ASP A 310 -16.72 18.99 -10.07
CA ASP A 310 -17.16 19.54 -11.37
C ASP A 310 -16.12 19.31 -12.48
N THR A 311 -14.82 19.31 -12.13
CA THR A 311 -13.72 19.08 -13.08
C THR A 311 -13.37 17.62 -13.27
N GLY A 312 -13.98 16.71 -12.50
CA GLY A 312 -13.72 15.26 -12.55
C GLY A 312 -12.37 14.86 -11.97
N GLY A 313 -11.81 15.66 -11.08
CA GLY A 313 -10.57 15.36 -10.37
C GLY A 313 -10.74 14.22 -9.37
N ASN A 314 -9.63 13.57 -9.01
CA ASN A 314 -9.62 12.45 -8.07
C ASN A 314 -9.01 12.87 -6.73
N VAL A 315 -9.24 12.07 -5.68
CA VAL A 315 -8.71 12.34 -4.33
C VAL A 315 -8.04 11.09 -3.77
N SER A 316 -6.81 11.24 -3.30
CA SER A 316 -6.05 10.20 -2.59
C SER A 316 -5.92 10.56 -1.12
N VAL A 317 -6.24 9.62 -0.22
CA VAL A 317 -6.15 9.79 1.23
C VAL A 317 -5.18 8.80 1.86
N ALA A 318 -4.42 9.27 2.85
CA ALA A 318 -3.47 8.50 3.66
C ALA A 318 -3.88 8.59 5.14
N CYS A 319 -5.03 7.99 5.50
CA CYS A 319 -5.68 8.22 6.78
C CYS A 319 -4.78 8.13 8.01
N PRO A 320 -3.94 7.10 8.21
CA PRO A 320 -3.04 7.05 9.36
C PRO A 320 -2.12 8.26 9.42
N ILE A 321 -1.44 8.61 8.33
CA ILE A 321 -0.48 9.72 8.30
C ILE A 321 -1.17 11.08 8.49
N GLU A 322 -2.31 11.28 7.87
CA GLU A 322 -3.08 12.52 8.02
C GLU A 322 -3.45 12.80 9.47
N MET A 323 -3.77 11.75 10.23
CA MET A 323 -4.05 11.83 11.67
C MET A 323 -2.78 11.95 12.52
N GLU A 324 -1.75 11.15 12.21
CA GLU A 324 -0.53 11.04 13.01
C GLU A 324 0.34 12.30 12.89
N MET A 325 0.56 12.79 11.67
CA MET A 325 1.36 13.99 11.41
C MET A 325 0.60 15.31 11.61
N GLY A 326 -0.70 15.26 11.92
CA GLY A 326 -1.50 16.46 12.17
C GLY A 326 -1.86 17.27 10.93
N HIS A 327 -2.02 16.62 9.75
CA HIS A 327 -2.55 17.30 8.55
C HIS A 327 -3.98 17.80 8.79
N GLY A 328 -4.76 17.04 9.56
CA GLY A 328 -6.16 17.30 9.86
C GLY A 328 -7.00 16.04 9.86
N VAL A 329 -8.31 16.20 9.79
CA VAL A 329 -9.24 15.06 9.71
C VAL A 329 -9.27 14.53 8.28
N PRO A 330 -8.92 13.26 8.03
CA PRO A 330 -9.00 12.67 6.70
C PRO A 330 -10.39 12.85 6.09
N PRO A 331 -10.51 13.41 4.87
CA PRO A 331 -11.80 13.92 4.35
C PRO A 331 -12.63 12.85 3.63
N ILE A 332 -12.63 11.61 4.13
CA ILE A 332 -13.30 10.48 3.47
C ILE A 332 -14.78 10.76 3.24
N GLN A 333 -15.51 11.14 4.30
CA GLN A 333 -16.94 11.41 4.16
C GLN A 333 -17.19 12.65 3.32
N LYS A 334 -16.32 13.67 3.44
CA LYS A 334 -16.44 14.89 2.65
C LYS A 334 -16.29 14.62 1.16
N ALA A 335 -15.32 13.81 0.75
CA ALA A 335 -15.18 13.40 -0.65
C ALA A 335 -16.44 12.67 -1.16
N LEU A 336 -16.98 11.73 -0.36
CA LEU A 336 -18.21 11.01 -0.68
C LEU A 336 -19.43 11.93 -0.80
N ASP A 337 -19.53 12.96 0.04
CA ASP A 337 -20.62 13.95 -0.02
C ASP A 337 -20.63 14.74 -1.34
N TYR A 338 -19.48 14.85 -2.01
CA TYR A 338 -19.32 15.44 -3.35
C TYR A 338 -19.30 14.42 -4.49
N GLY A 339 -19.61 13.15 -4.20
CA GLY A 339 -19.64 12.08 -5.21
C GLY A 339 -18.26 11.56 -5.63
N ILE A 340 -17.21 11.94 -4.92
CA ILE A 340 -15.83 11.49 -5.17
C ILE A 340 -15.56 10.28 -4.28
N ARG A 341 -15.24 9.12 -4.88
CA ARG A 341 -14.77 7.95 -4.13
C ARG A 341 -13.25 8.03 -4.00
N PRO A 342 -12.72 8.26 -2.78
CA PRO A 342 -11.28 8.43 -2.62
C PRO A 342 -10.54 7.11 -2.80
N SER A 343 -9.33 7.18 -3.32
CA SER A 343 -8.35 6.09 -3.29
C SER A 343 -7.53 6.12 -2.00
N LEU A 344 -6.80 5.02 -1.74
CA LEU A 344 -5.97 4.88 -0.55
C LEU A 344 -4.48 4.98 -0.88
N SER A 345 -3.73 5.49 0.08
CA SER A 345 -2.27 5.59 -0.01
C SER A 345 -1.58 5.38 1.34
N ALA A 346 -0.27 5.10 1.30
CA ALA A 346 0.54 4.91 2.50
C ALA A 346 1.41 6.13 2.84
N ASP A 347 1.62 7.04 1.89
CA ASP A 347 2.39 8.28 2.01
C ASP A 347 3.87 8.04 2.35
N VAL A 348 4.29 8.10 3.62
CA VAL A 348 5.70 8.07 4.05
C VAL A 348 6.07 6.81 4.82
N GLU A 349 7.25 6.24 4.52
CA GLU A 349 7.80 5.09 5.27
C GLU A 349 8.61 5.51 6.50
N THR A 350 8.82 6.79 6.71
CA THR A 350 9.51 7.33 7.87
C THR A 350 8.75 7.09 9.17
N GLU A 351 7.45 6.81 9.09
CA GLU A 351 6.53 6.64 10.22
C GLU A 351 5.71 5.37 10.12
N ILE A 352 5.11 5.05 8.96
CA ILE A 352 4.21 3.91 8.80
C ILE A 352 4.74 2.85 7.83
N PRO A 353 4.32 1.58 7.99
CA PRO A 353 4.72 0.51 7.08
C PRO A 353 3.87 0.48 5.81
N SER A 354 4.35 -0.30 4.81
CA SER A 354 3.58 -0.69 3.62
C SER A 354 2.46 -1.67 4.00
N ASP A 355 1.40 -1.21 4.67
CA ASP A 355 0.30 -2.07 5.14
C ASP A 355 -1.07 -1.52 4.73
N PHE A 356 -1.60 -2.01 3.60
CA PHE A 356 -2.91 -1.61 3.11
C PHE A 356 -4.07 -2.16 3.93
N PHE A 357 -3.87 -3.20 4.72
CA PHE A 357 -4.89 -3.67 5.66
C PHE A 357 -5.10 -2.64 6.78
N ALA A 358 -4.02 -2.02 7.27
CA ALA A 358 -4.10 -0.92 8.23
C ALA A 358 -4.78 0.31 7.61
N GLN A 359 -4.46 0.68 6.36
CA GLN A 359 -5.10 1.78 5.63
C GLN A 359 -6.61 1.56 5.51
N MET A 360 -7.02 0.39 5.02
CA MET A 360 -8.45 0.03 4.89
C MET A 360 -9.18 0.07 6.23
N ARG A 361 -8.55 -0.43 7.30
CA ARG A 361 -9.14 -0.45 8.65
C ARG A 361 -9.30 0.95 9.21
N ALA A 362 -8.33 1.83 8.98
CA ALA A 362 -8.40 3.24 9.38
C ALA A 362 -9.56 3.95 8.69
N VAL A 363 -9.66 3.85 7.36
CA VAL A 363 -10.76 4.45 6.57
C VAL A 363 -12.12 3.94 7.06
N PHE A 364 -12.29 2.63 7.18
CA PHE A 364 -13.55 2.02 7.63
C PHE A 364 -13.96 2.52 9.01
N THR A 365 -13.02 2.57 9.94
CA THR A 365 -13.30 2.94 11.33
C THR A 365 -13.57 4.43 11.47
N LEU A 366 -12.77 5.27 10.79
CA LEU A 366 -12.88 6.73 10.87
C LEU A 366 -14.20 7.24 10.27
N GLN A 367 -14.58 6.76 9.07
CA GLN A 367 -15.84 7.16 8.44
C GLN A 367 -17.03 6.79 9.32
N ARG A 368 -17.04 5.60 9.91
CA ARG A 368 -18.09 5.20 10.85
C ARG A 368 -18.12 6.07 12.09
N MET A 369 -16.96 6.38 12.67
CA MET A 369 -16.85 7.29 13.82
C MET A 369 -17.46 8.65 13.49
N GLN A 370 -17.13 9.24 12.34
CA GLN A 370 -17.63 10.53 11.91
C GLN A 370 -19.15 10.55 11.75
N LEU A 371 -19.71 9.59 11.01
CA LEU A 371 -21.17 9.53 10.80
C LEU A 371 -21.96 9.19 12.07
N LEU A 372 -21.47 8.26 12.88
CA LEU A 372 -22.13 7.91 14.14
C LEU A 372 -22.08 9.06 15.16
N ALA A 373 -21.03 9.91 15.11
CA ALA A 373 -20.98 11.12 15.92
C ALA A 373 -22.05 12.13 15.46
N ARG A 374 -22.22 12.36 14.15
CA ARG A 374 -23.28 13.20 13.57
C ARG A 374 -24.69 12.67 13.94
N GLN A 375 -24.89 11.36 13.87
CA GLN A 375 -26.14 10.71 14.29
C GLN A 375 -26.47 10.97 15.76
N ARG A 376 -25.47 10.83 16.64
CA ARG A 376 -25.65 11.11 18.09
C ARG A 376 -25.91 12.60 18.37
N ALA A 377 -25.40 13.48 17.54
CA ALA A 377 -25.70 14.92 17.61
C ALA A 377 -27.12 15.27 17.09
N GLY A 378 -27.90 14.28 16.65
CA GLY A 378 -29.28 14.47 16.20
C GLY A 378 -29.40 14.84 14.72
N GLU A 379 -28.34 14.77 13.94
CA GLU A 379 -28.40 15.05 12.50
C GLU A 379 -29.24 13.98 11.79
N GLN A 380 -30.15 14.46 10.92
CA GLN A 380 -31.05 13.60 10.15
C GLN A 380 -30.55 13.45 8.70
N ASN A 381 -31.05 12.44 8.01
CA ASN A 381 -30.72 12.17 6.59
C ASN A 381 -29.22 11.95 6.32
N LEU A 382 -28.55 11.26 7.24
CA LEU A 382 -27.15 10.92 7.07
C LEU A 382 -26.95 9.98 5.88
N PRO A 383 -25.82 10.12 5.15
CA PRO A 383 -25.44 9.16 4.12
C PRO A 383 -25.18 7.76 4.70
N PRO A 384 -25.17 6.71 3.87
CA PRO A 384 -24.89 5.36 4.34
C PRO A 384 -23.46 5.23 4.85
N LEU A 385 -23.27 4.31 5.80
CA LEU A 385 -21.94 3.89 6.23
C LEU A 385 -21.24 3.13 5.10
N LEU A 386 -19.95 3.37 4.90
CA LEU A 386 -19.12 2.56 3.99
C LEU A 386 -19.17 1.09 4.40
N THR A 387 -19.34 0.23 3.42
CA THR A 387 -19.22 -1.22 3.57
C THR A 387 -17.76 -1.66 3.47
N VAL A 388 -17.43 -2.82 4.01
CA VAL A 388 -16.08 -3.40 3.87
C VAL A 388 -15.72 -3.67 2.40
N ARG A 389 -16.70 -3.98 1.53
CA ARG A 389 -16.48 -4.12 0.09
C ARG A 389 -16.03 -2.79 -0.55
N GLU A 390 -16.73 -1.71 -0.28
CA GLU A 390 -16.40 -0.38 -0.83
C GLU A 390 -15.00 0.08 -0.38
N VAL A 391 -14.59 -0.25 0.84
CA VAL A 391 -13.23 0.04 1.34
C VAL A 391 -12.16 -0.75 0.56
N ILE A 392 -12.44 -2.02 0.19
CA ILE A 392 -11.53 -2.79 -0.68
C ILE A 392 -11.49 -2.17 -2.09
N GLU A 393 -12.62 -1.68 -2.60
CA GLU A 393 -12.67 -0.98 -3.88
C GLU A 393 -11.83 0.31 -3.86
N CYS A 394 -11.82 1.07 -2.75
CA CYS A 394 -10.91 2.22 -2.56
C CYS A 394 -9.43 1.81 -2.62
N ALA A 395 -9.08 0.63 -2.12
CA ALA A 395 -7.71 0.08 -2.12
C ALA A 395 -7.30 -0.59 -3.45
N THR A 396 -8.20 -0.69 -4.42
CA THR A 396 -7.99 -1.42 -5.68
C THR A 396 -8.44 -0.61 -6.90
N ILE A 397 -9.72 -0.69 -7.28
CA ILE A 397 -10.22 -0.09 -8.53
C ILE A 397 -10.22 1.45 -8.49
N GLU A 398 -10.54 2.07 -7.35
CA GLU A 398 -10.49 3.53 -7.26
C GLU A 398 -9.03 4.01 -7.37
N GLY A 399 -8.09 3.31 -6.73
CA GLY A 399 -6.66 3.58 -6.93
C GLY A 399 -6.17 3.38 -8.36
N ALA A 400 -6.72 2.38 -9.07
CA ALA A 400 -6.40 2.18 -10.48
C ALA A 400 -6.93 3.32 -11.36
N LYS A 401 -8.11 3.88 -11.05
CA LYS A 401 -8.66 5.06 -11.73
C LYS A 401 -7.79 6.30 -11.52
N ASP A 402 -7.40 6.58 -10.27
CA ASP A 402 -6.56 7.72 -9.92
C ASP A 402 -5.21 7.67 -10.64
N ASN A 403 -4.65 6.45 -10.76
CA ASN A 403 -3.40 6.20 -11.48
C ASN A 403 -3.57 6.06 -13.00
N ARG A 404 -4.78 6.21 -13.56
CA ARG A 404 -5.11 6.04 -15.01
C ARG A 404 -4.80 4.63 -15.53
N LEU A 405 -4.91 3.63 -14.68
CA LEU A 405 -4.61 2.24 -14.99
C LEU A 405 -5.84 1.32 -14.90
N ASP A 406 -7.04 1.85 -14.68
CA ASP A 406 -8.29 1.11 -14.49
C ASP A 406 -8.67 0.21 -15.68
N ARG A 407 -8.22 0.55 -16.90
CA ARG A 407 -8.35 -0.32 -18.07
C ARG A 407 -7.42 -1.54 -18.03
N LYS A 408 -6.36 -1.49 -17.22
CA LYS A 408 -5.34 -2.54 -17.13
C LYS A 408 -5.44 -3.37 -15.87
N ILE A 409 -5.77 -2.75 -14.73
CA ILE A 409 -5.72 -3.37 -13.38
C ILE A 409 -6.91 -2.91 -12.53
N GLY A 410 -6.90 -3.25 -11.25
CA GLY A 410 -7.85 -2.80 -10.22
C GLY A 410 -9.08 -3.70 -10.07
N THR A 411 -9.41 -4.50 -11.09
CA THR A 411 -10.40 -5.58 -11.04
C THR A 411 -9.85 -6.83 -11.73
N LEU A 412 -10.37 -8.02 -11.40
CA LEU A 412 -10.07 -9.23 -12.15
C LEU A 412 -11.10 -9.39 -13.29
N MET A 413 -10.65 -9.13 -14.50
CA MET A 413 -11.47 -9.24 -15.70
C MET A 413 -10.65 -9.83 -16.86
N PRO A 414 -11.20 -10.72 -17.68
CA PRO A 414 -10.54 -11.19 -18.90
C PRO A 414 -10.06 -10.02 -19.76
N GLY A 415 -8.79 -10.07 -20.18
CA GLY A 415 -8.12 -9.01 -20.94
C GLY A 415 -7.32 -8.01 -20.08
N LYS A 416 -7.59 -7.88 -18.78
CA LYS A 416 -6.75 -7.08 -17.87
C LYS A 416 -5.44 -7.79 -17.54
N GLU A 417 -4.47 -7.03 -17.03
CA GLU A 417 -3.20 -7.54 -16.54
C GLU A 417 -3.43 -8.42 -15.29
N ALA A 418 -2.66 -9.49 -15.18
CA ALA A 418 -2.69 -10.35 -14.01
C ALA A 418 -1.84 -9.74 -12.87
N ASP A 419 -2.34 -8.66 -12.31
CA ASP A 419 -1.88 -8.03 -11.07
C ASP A 419 -2.78 -8.56 -9.94
N ILE A 420 -2.34 -9.65 -9.30
CA ILE A 420 -3.16 -10.49 -8.43
C ILE A 420 -2.46 -10.70 -7.09
N VAL A 421 -3.23 -10.60 -6.01
CA VAL A 421 -2.81 -11.05 -4.68
C VAL A 421 -3.64 -12.25 -4.25
N MET A 422 -2.97 -13.25 -3.63
CA MET A 422 -3.62 -14.39 -3.01
C MET A 422 -3.43 -14.31 -1.49
N LEU A 423 -4.54 -14.28 -0.75
CA LEU A 423 -4.56 -14.09 0.69
C LEU A 423 -5.00 -15.39 1.39
N ARG A 424 -4.26 -15.82 2.41
CA ARG A 424 -4.56 -17.02 3.20
C ARG A 424 -5.74 -16.82 4.15
N MET A 425 -6.71 -17.73 4.07
CA MET A 425 -7.88 -17.77 4.96
C MET A 425 -7.71 -18.74 6.16
N ASP A 426 -6.69 -19.55 6.15
CA ASP A 426 -6.42 -20.59 7.16
C ASP A 426 -5.40 -20.16 8.23
N ARG A 427 -5.10 -18.85 8.32
CA ARG A 427 -4.26 -18.30 9.37
C ARG A 427 -5.06 -18.06 10.65
N ILE A 428 -4.36 -18.17 11.80
CA ILE A 428 -4.99 -18.07 13.12
C ILE A 428 -5.70 -16.73 13.38
N ASN A 429 -5.23 -15.65 12.72
CA ASN A 429 -5.81 -14.31 12.88
C ASN A 429 -7.16 -14.13 12.17
N VAL A 430 -7.57 -15.04 11.26
CA VAL A 430 -8.80 -14.89 10.48
C VAL A 430 -9.70 -16.10 10.47
N MET A 431 -9.23 -17.30 10.85
CA MET A 431 -10.07 -18.49 10.86
C MET A 431 -10.94 -18.59 12.12
N PRO A 432 -12.23 -19.04 12.02
CA PRO A 432 -12.92 -19.36 10.77
C PRO A 432 -13.37 -18.09 10.02
N VAL A 433 -13.26 -18.09 8.69
CA VAL A 433 -13.75 -16.99 7.86
C VAL A 433 -15.27 -17.10 7.71
N ASN A 434 -16.01 -16.16 8.25
CA ASN A 434 -17.47 -16.07 8.17
C ASN A 434 -17.95 -15.08 7.08
N ASN A 435 -17.10 -14.10 6.75
CA ASN A 435 -17.33 -13.13 5.68
C ASN A 435 -15.98 -12.73 5.08
N VAL A 436 -15.82 -12.90 3.79
CA VAL A 436 -14.54 -12.73 3.09
C VAL A 436 -14.10 -11.26 3.08
N TYR A 437 -15.01 -10.34 2.77
CA TYR A 437 -14.71 -8.91 2.76
C TYR A 437 -14.37 -8.41 4.16
N GLY A 438 -15.15 -8.86 5.17
CA GLY A 438 -14.87 -8.55 6.57
C GLY A 438 -13.53 -9.10 7.04
N ALA A 439 -13.16 -10.31 6.63
CA ALA A 439 -11.87 -10.91 6.96
C ALA A 439 -10.71 -10.05 6.42
N ILE A 440 -10.79 -9.58 5.17
CA ILE A 440 -9.76 -8.73 4.55
C ILE A 440 -9.60 -7.43 5.33
N VAL A 441 -10.69 -6.69 5.57
CA VAL A 441 -10.60 -5.35 6.16
C VAL A 441 -10.32 -5.38 7.66
N LEU A 442 -10.94 -6.33 8.40
CA LEU A 442 -10.96 -6.30 9.87
C LEU A 442 -9.98 -7.29 10.51
N GLY A 443 -9.68 -8.40 9.85
CA GLY A 443 -8.94 -9.51 10.45
C GLY A 443 -7.56 -9.76 9.87
N MET A 444 -7.35 -9.50 8.58
CA MET A 444 -6.07 -9.78 7.90
C MET A 444 -5.03 -8.71 8.14
N ASP A 445 -3.79 -9.09 7.94
CA ASP A 445 -2.59 -8.25 7.88
C ASP A 445 -1.63 -8.76 6.78
N THR A 446 -0.44 -8.17 6.66
CA THR A 446 0.54 -8.53 5.63
C THR A 446 1.02 -9.98 5.70
N SER A 447 0.86 -10.68 6.85
CA SER A 447 1.19 -12.10 6.99
C SER A 447 0.23 -13.03 6.24
N ASN A 448 -0.96 -12.54 5.88
CA ASN A 448 -1.92 -13.28 5.06
C ASN A 448 -1.58 -13.24 3.57
N VAL A 449 -0.69 -12.34 3.12
CA VAL A 449 -0.26 -12.24 1.72
C VAL A 449 0.67 -13.43 1.40
N ASP A 450 0.15 -14.43 0.71
CA ASP A 450 0.90 -15.64 0.33
C ASP A 450 1.60 -15.49 -1.01
N THR A 451 0.87 -15.08 -2.04
CA THR A 451 1.35 -15.06 -3.42
C THR A 451 0.98 -13.74 -4.10
N VAL A 452 1.90 -13.19 -4.88
CA VAL A 452 1.70 -11.95 -5.62
C VAL A 452 2.14 -12.13 -7.06
N PHE A 453 1.27 -11.76 -8.00
CA PHE A 453 1.57 -11.64 -9.42
C PHE A 453 1.50 -10.17 -9.85
N ILE A 454 2.43 -9.75 -10.70
CA ILE A 454 2.42 -8.44 -11.38
C ILE A 454 2.63 -8.69 -12.87
N ALA A 455 1.67 -8.29 -13.69
CA ALA A 455 1.65 -8.58 -15.13
C ALA A 455 1.91 -10.07 -15.40
N GLY A 456 1.28 -10.96 -14.62
CA GLY A 456 1.43 -12.41 -14.72
C GLY A 456 2.77 -12.98 -14.26
N LYS A 457 3.71 -12.15 -13.84
CA LYS A 457 4.99 -12.58 -13.26
C LYS A 457 4.85 -12.85 -11.77
N LEU A 458 5.32 -14.00 -11.31
CA LEU A 458 5.33 -14.37 -9.90
C LEU A 458 6.39 -13.56 -9.16
N MET A 459 5.95 -12.69 -8.23
CA MET A 459 6.80 -11.78 -7.45
C MET A 459 6.98 -12.23 -6.01
N LYS A 460 5.94 -12.84 -5.41
CA LYS A 460 5.96 -13.45 -4.07
C LYS A 460 5.34 -14.82 -4.15
N TRP A 461 5.91 -15.79 -3.44
CA TRP A 461 5.42 -17.16 -3.40
C TRP A 461 5.54 -17.75 -2.01
N LYS A 462 4.41 -18.24 -1.46
CA LYS A 462 4.34 -18.84 -0.13
C LYS A 462 4.95 -17.95 0.97
N GLY A 463 4.71 -16.65 0.87
CA GLY A 463 5.19 -15.67 1.84
C GLY A 463 6.58 -15.10 1.55
N GLU A 464 7.34 -15.62 0.57
CA GLU A 464 8.71 -15.20 0.27
C GLU A 464 8.83 -14.49 -1.08
N LEU A 465 9.61 -13.41 -1.13
CA LEU A 465 9.90 -12.68 -2.37
C LEU A 465 10.74 -13.55 -3.32
N VAL A 466 10.32 -13.63 -4.59
CA VAL A 466 10.96 -14.48 -5.59
C VAL A 466 12.16 -13.77 -6.22
N GLY A 467 13.31 -14.46 -6.18
CA GLY A 467 14.55 -13.98 -6.84
C GLY A 467 15.23 -12.81 -6.14
N VAL A 468 14.89 -12.51 -4.89
CA VAL A 468 15.46 -11.39 -4.12
C VAL A 468 16.54 -11.89 -3.15
N ASP A 469 17.76 -11.37 -3.27
CA ASP A 469 18.81 -11.60 -2.27
C ASP A 469 18.66 -10.57 -1.12
N LEU A 470 17.92 -10.96 -0.09
CA LEU A 470 17.68 -10.09 1.09
C LEU A 470 18.97 -9.67 1.81
N ARG A 471 20.04 -10.50 1.78
CA ARG A 471 21.32 -10.12 2.39
C ARG A 471 21.99 -8.98 1.63
N ARG A 472 21.95 -9.03 0.29
CA ARG A 472 22.43 -7.95 -0.56
C ARG A 472 21.63 -6.67 -0.35
N ILE A 473 20.28 -6.77 -0.36
CA ILE A 473 19.39 -5.62 -0.12
C ILE A 473 19.68 -4.98 1.25
N ARG A 474 19.77 -5.80 2.30
CA ARG A 474 20.09 -5.31 3.64
C ARG A 474 21.39 -4.50 3.67
N ARG A 475 22.48 -5.04 3.12
CA ARG A 475 23.77 -4.30 3.08
C ARG A 475 23.64 -2.97 2.35
N LEU A 476 22.97 -2.97 1.20
CA LEU A 476 22.76 -1.76 0.39
C LEU A 476 22.02 -0.67 1.20
N VAL A 477 20.89 -1.00 1.79
CA VAL A 477 20.05 -0.02 2.51
C VAL A 477 20.69 0.45 3.81
N GLU A 478 21.41 -0.44 4.53
CA GLU A 478 22.14 -0.06 5.74
C GLU A 478 23.29 0.90 5.42
N GLN A 479 24.03 0.68 4.35
CA GLN A 479 25.11 1.58 3.90
C GLN A 479 24.57 2.96 3.49
N SER A 480 23.46 2.98 2.75
CA SER A 480 22.80 4.23 2.34
C SER A 480 22.24 5.00 3.52
N ARG A 481 21.52 4.31 4.44
CA ARG A 481 21.04 4.92 5.69
C ARG A 481 22.19 5.52 6.50
N ASP A 482 23.27 4.75 6.73
CA ASP A 482 24.39 5.18 7.56
C ASP A 482 25.07 6.42 6.97
N TYR A 483 25.19 6.50 5.65
CA TYR A 483 25.68 7.68 4.96
C TYR A 483 24.75 8.89 5.18
N VAL A 484 23.47 8.76 4.89
CA VAL A 484 22.51 9.86 5.00
C VAL A 484 22.42 10.37 6.45
N VAL A 485 22.31 9.47 7.43
CA VAL A 485 22.28 9.80 8.85
C VAL A 485 23.53 10.58 9.29
N ALA A 486 24.72 10.14 8.84
CA ALA A 486 25.98 10.82 9.15
C ALA A 486 26.06 12.22 8.51
N GLN A 487 25.66 12.36 7.23
CA GLN A 487 25.70 13.63 6.52
C GLN A 487 24.66 14.63 7.03
N ALA A 488 23.50 14.14 7.49
CA ALA A 488 22.47 14.97 8.15
C ALA A 488 22.85 15.36 9.59
N GLY A 489 23.95 14.82 10.12
CA GLY A 489 24.41 15.12 11.49
C GLY A 489 23.53 14.50 12.59
N TRP A 490 22.79 13.43 12.27
CA TRP A 490 21.88 12.80 13.21
C TRP A 490 22.58 11.75 14.09
N PRO A 491 22.25 11.67 15.39
CA PRO A 491 22.79 10.63 16.27
C PRO A 491 22.23 9.27 15.89
N ARG A 492 23.10 8.25 15.82
CA ARG A 492 22.67 6.87 15.54
C ARG A 492 22.39 6.14 16.86
N THR A 493 21.12 5.93 17.17
CA THR A 493 20.68 5.14 18.34
C THR A 493 19.45 4.33 17.99
N LEU A 494 19.33 3.09 18.51
CA LEU A 494 18.15 2.23 18.31
C LEU A 494 17.07 2.44 19.38
N LEU A 495 17.39 3.09 20.50
CA LEU A 495 16.50 3.25 21.64
C LEU A 495 15.99 4.70 21.83
N GLY A 496 16.52 5.64 21.06
CA GLY A 496 16.07 7.02 21.02
C GLY A 496 15.87 7.45 19.57
N GLY A 497 15.16 8.53 19.33
CA GLY A 497 15.01 9.07 17.97
C GLY A 497 16.37 9.40 17.35
N TYR A 498 16.50 9.22 16.05
CA TYR A 498 17.66 9.73 15.31
C TYR A 498 17.68 11.26 15.27
N LEU A 499 16.53 11.87 15.53
CA LEU A 499 16.32 13.30 15.38
C LEU A 499 16.31 13.98 16.76
N PRO A 500 16.96 15.15 16.92
CA PRO A 500 16.97 15.89 18.16
C PRO A 500 15.54 16.29 18.58
N GLY A 501 15.13 15.90 19.78
CA GLY A 501 13.85 16.31 20.36
C GLY A 501 12.68 15.34 20.14
N HIS A 502 12.91 14.14 19.59
CA HIS A 502 11.89 13.10 19.40
C HIS A 502 12.14 11.82 20.20
#